data_f38233383a1d65888d948c989ae4fab2
#
_entry.id   f38233383a1d65888d948c989ae4fab2
#
_cell.length_a   1.000
_cell.length_b   1.000
_cell.length_c   1.000
_cell.angle_alpha   90.00
_cell.angle_beta   90.00
_cell.angle_gamma   90.00
#
_symmetry.space_group_name_H-M   'P 1'
#
loop_
_entity.id
_entity.type
_entity.pdbx_description
1 polymer ?
#
loop_
_entity_poly.entity_id
_entity_poly.type
_entity_poly.pdbx_seq_one_letter_code
_entity_poly.pdbx_strand_id
1 'polypeptide(L)'
;MLSDRSELLKQQRLLYINKNALLNQFYEQIEPYDFYRYIFPEGAFERKGHYEDNKPNAIAVTIEKKYKENGIAVELKRNGKGKRYTITDNLDELNELNRSEFTIMSPISYYGKQRNAKNARYLYALVFDLDGVDMPQLRDVLHQMDNGILPKATFVVNSGTGLHLYYVLDEPVPMYPQNQLYMKELKYALTRQIWNRFTSTIQEPQMQGIMQGFRVIGTCTKLGEKFPVVAYFVGDRISLDELLTFIPDSNGEQQHVKSIMMKSRLSIEEAKEKYPDWYEKRIVRKERRGRWTIKRDLYDWWLNRISSEIKVGHRFYGIMTLAIYAKKCCIEEDELMRDAYSLLDIYDDMSVEDINRFTEDDIKCALEMYNEDYVTFPRDDIAKLSGLQIEKNKRNGRKQAEHIKLMNFVRDEINGNVNWRAGNGRKSKKNVIMEYMRENPCITKKAAIARAVGVDRNTVIKYYDEIVAELQQERLRSERKEQIECDGHISVKIKPSQELSDYILDELKK
;
A
#
# COMPACT_ATOMS: atom_id res chain seq x y z
N MET A 1 40.49 13.38 8.22
CA MET A 1 39.47 12.75 7.34
C MET A 1 39.78 11.31 6.92
N LEU A 2 40.97 10.94 6.38
CA LEU A 2 41.26 9.53 6.03
C LEU A 2 41.53 8.65 7.26
N SER A 3 42.17 9.18 8.33
CA SER A 3 42.37 8.50 9.61
C SER A 3 41.04 8.18 10.32
N ASP A 4 40.12 9.10 10.33
CA ASP A 4 38.82 8.97 11.01
C ASP A 4 37.93 7.89 10.34
N ARG A 5 37.97 7.78 9.01
CA ARG A 5 37.21 6.76 8.26
C ARG A 5 37.77 5.35 8.50
N SER A 6 39.08 5.22 8.65
CA SER A 6 39.74 3.93 8.96
C SER A 6 39.40 3.49 10.38
N GLU A 7 39.38 4.42 11.33
CA GLU A 7 39.05 4.11 12.73
C GLU A 7 37.57 3.73 12.88
N LEU A 8 36.67 4.48 12.23
CA LEU A 8 35.23 4.15 12.20
C LEU A 8 34.99 2.75 11.64
N LEU A 9 35.66 2.37 10.56
CA LEU A 9 35.54 1.02 9.96
C LEU A 9 36.03 -0.06 10.92
N LYS A 10 37.11 0.18 11.68
CA LYS A 10 37.58 -0.77 12.70
C LYS A 10 36.55 -0.92 13.83
N GLN A 11 35.98 0.16 14.32
CA GLN A 11 34.94 0.13 15.34
C GLN A 11 33.70 -0.63 14.85
N GLN A 12 33.24 -0.41 13.63
CA GLN A 12 32.13 -1.13 13.05
C GLN A 12 32.40 -2.64 12.88
N ARG A 13 33.62 -3.01 12.50
CA ARG A 13 34.04 -4.42 12.43
C ARG A 13 34.08 -5.09 13.82
N LEU A 14 34.56 -4.39 14.83
CA LEU A 14 34.55 -4.88 16.20
C LEU A 14 33.12 -5.05 16.71
N LEU A 15 32.25 -4.09 16.43
CA LEU A 15 30.83 -4.16 16.76
C LEU A 15 30.17 -5.38 16.12
N TYR A 16 30.43 -5.62 14.82
CA TYR A 16 29.93 -6.81 14.11
C TYR A 16 30.35 -8.11 14.80
N ILE A 17 31.63 -8.24 15.16
CA ILE A 17 32.16 -9.41 15.87
C ILE A 17 31.46 -9.60 17.21
N ASN A 18 31.31 -8.52 17.97
CA ASN A 18 30.69 -8.56 19.30
C ASN A 18 29.21 -8.93 19.23
N LYS A 19 28.47 -8.44 18.22
CA LYS A 19 27.08 -8.84 17.97
C LYS A 19 26.98 -10.35 17.70
N ASN A 20 27.81 -10.88 16.84
CA ASN A 20 27.83 -12.33 16.55
C ASN A 20 28.24 -13.13 17.80
N ALA A 21 29.20 -12.66 18.58
CA ALA A 21 29.61 -13.34 19.80
C ALA A 21 28.48 -13.41 20.84
N LEU A 22 27.69 -12.33 20.96
CA LEU A 22 26.52 -12.33 21.84
C LEU A 22 25.40 -13.25 21.30
N LEU A 23 25.08 -13.16 20.03
CA LEU A 23 24.01 -13.97 19.42
C LEU A 23 24.35 -15.48 19.48
N ASN A 24 25.59 -15.86 19.23
CA ASN A 24 26.07 -17.25 19.34
C ASN A 24 25.98 -17.84 20.77
N GLN A 25 25.88 -16.99 21.81
CA GLN A 25 25.72 -17.50 23.19
C GLN A 25 24.31 -18.04 23.45
N PHE A 26 23.31 -17.53 22.73
CA PHE A 26 21.91 -17.83 23.00
C PHE A 26 21.19 -18.52 21.86
N TYR A 27 21.69 -18.40 20.62
CA TYR A 27 21.00 -18.82 19.42
C TYR A 27 21.93 -19.57 18.46
N GLU A 28 21.37 -20.50 17.73
CA GLU A 28 22.09 -21.25 16.71
C GLU A 28 22.23 -20.41 15.43
N GLN A 29 23.46 -20.36 14.90
CA GLN A 29 23.70 -19.79 13.59
C GLN A 29 23.18 -20.75 12.51
N ILE A 30 22.42 -20.23 11.54
CA ILE A 30 21.82 -21.03 10.49
C ILE A 30 22.51 -20.78 9.14
N GLU A 31 22.68 -21.85 8.37
CA GLU A 31 23.26 -21.79 7.04
C GLU A 31 22.29 -21.15 6.02
N PRO A 32 22.80 -20.51 4.95
CA PRO A 32 21.96 -19.83 3.95
C PRO A 32 20.87 -20.71 3.34
N TYR A 33 21.19 -21.96 3.03
CA TYR A 33 20.21 -22.90 2.47
C TYR A 33 19.05 -23.16 3.43
N ASP A 34 19.34 -23.49 4.68
CA ASP A 34 18.34 -23.82 5.69
C ASP A 34 17.50 -22.61 6.06
N PHE A 35 18.13 -21.43 6.14
CA PHE A 35 17.43 -20.16 6.35
C PHE A 35 16.37 -19.90 5.26
N TYR A 36 16.75 -20.01 3.98
CA TYR A 36 15.82 -19.77 2.89
C TYR A 36 14.83 -20.90 2.71
N ARG A 37 15.19 -22.15 3.01
CA ARG A 37 14.26 -23.28 3.02
C ARG A 37 13.21 -23.16 4.12
N TYR A 38 13.58 -22.58 5.25
CA TYR A 38 12.62 -22.27 6.30
C TYR A 38 11.63 -21.19 5.86
N ILE A 39 12.07 -20.15 5.15
CA ILE A 39 11.20 -19.10 4.63
C ILE A 39 10.32 -19.61 3.48
N PHE A 40 10.93 -20.30 2.51
CA PHE A 40 10.29 -20.82 1.31
C PHE A 40 10.17 -22.34 1.38
N PRO A 41 9.00 -22.87 1.74
CA PRO A 41 8.79 -24.31 1.83
C PRO A 41 9.07 -25.02 0.51
N GLU A 42 9.38 -26.29 0.56
CA GLU A 42 9.56 -27.13 -0.62
C GLU A 42 8.30 -27.13 -1.48
N GLY A 43 8.46 -27.02 -2.80
CA GLY A 43 7.36 -26.90 -3.75
C GLY A 43 6.78 -25.50 -3.88
N ALA A 44 7.31 -24.50 -3.16
CA ALA A 44 6.86 -23.10 -3.27
C ALA A 44 7.21 -22.44 -4.61
N PHE A 45 8.27 -22.91 -5.28
CA PHE A 45 8.80 -22.33 -6.50
C PHE A 45 8.79 -23.29 -7.68
N GLU A 46 9.02 -22.76 -8.88
CA GLU A 46 9.28 -23.54 -10.08
C GLU A 46 10.55 -24.37 -9.91
N ARG A 47 10.56 -25.57 -10.47
CA ARG A 47 11.76 -26.38 -10.58
C ARG A 47 12.57 -25.95 -11.80
N LYS A 48 13.89 -25.94 -11.67
CA LYS A 48 14.81 -25.58 -12.76
C LYS A 48 14.61 -26.53 -13.96
N GLY A 49 14.27 -25.94 -15.11
CA GLY A 49 14.02 -26.70 -16.35
C GLY A 49 12.61 -27.27 -16.49
N HIS A 50 11.74 -27.13 -15.51
CA HIS A 50 10.33 -27.52 -15.58
C HIS A 50 9.46 -26.31 -15.24
N TYR A 51 8.94 -25.68 -16.26
CA TYR A 51 7.94 -24.61 -16.06
C TYR A 51 6.59 -25.25 -15.78
N GLU A 52 6.18 -25.20 -14.52
CA GLU A 52 4.82 -25.56 -14.12
C GLU A 52 3.95 -24.30 -14.21
N ASP A 53 2.78 -24.44 -14.86
CA ASP A 53 1.82 -23.34 -14.93
C ASP A 53 1.45 -22.83 -13.52
N ASN A 54 1.59 -21.51 -13.34
CA ASN A 54 1.25 -20.79 -12.11
C ASN A 54 2.22 -20.92 -10.92
N LYS A 55 3.35 -21.56 -11.01
CA LYS A 55 4.34 -21.49 -9.93
C LYS A 55 5.22 -20.24 -10.04
N PRO A 56 5.44 -19.54 -8.94
CA PRO A 56 6.34 -18.39 -8.88
C PRO A 56 7.78 -18.81 -8.58
N ASN A 57 8.67 -17.84 -8.51
CA ASN A 57 10.04 -17.99 -8.06
C ASN A 57 10.48 -16.79 -7.22
N ALA A 58 11.58 -16.89 -6.46
CA ALA A 58 12.15 -15.72 -5.81
C ALA A 58 13.19 -15.05 -6.73
N ILE A 59 13.49 -13.78 -6.45
CA ILE A 59 14.39 -12.98 -7.26
C ILE A 59 15.41 -12.29 -6.37
N ALA A 60 16.68 -12.68 -6.53
CA ALA A 60 17.82 -11.96 -5.97
C ALA A 60 18.38 -10.95 -6.98
N VAL A 61 18.87 -9.84 -6.49
CA VAL A 61 19.49 -8.79 -7.30
C VAL A 61 20.85 -8.45 -6.72
N THR A 62 21.89 -8.70 -7.51
CA THR A 62 23.26 -8.32 -7.17
C THR A 62 23.60 -7.01 -7.85
N ILE A 63 24.18 -6.09 -7.10
CA ILE A 63 24.67 -4.81 -7.61
C ILE A 63 26.19 -4.90 -7.63
N GLU A 64 26.76 -5.04 -8.81
CA GLU A 64 28.20 -5.08 -8.99
C GLU A 64 28.79 -3.68 -8.80
N LYS A 65 29.77 -3.54 -7.91
CA LYS A 65 30.58 -2.33 -7.80
C LYS A 65 31.62 -2.35 -8.91
N LYS A 66 31.68 -1.28 -9.70
CA LYS A 66 32.82 -1.06 -10.59
C LYS A 66 33.92 -0.35 -9.82
N TYR A 67 35.06 -1.01 -9.68
CA TYR A 67 36.27 -0.38 -9.18
C TYR A 67 37.02 0.28 -10.35
N LYS A 68 37.62 1.45 -10.12
CA LYS A 68 38.63 1.98 -11.03
C LYS A 68 39.92 1.20 -10.87
N GLU A 69 40.74 1.16 -11.91
CA GLU A 69 42.04 0.46 -11.95
C GLU A 69 43.01 0.77 -10.77
N ASN A 70 42.75 1.86 -10.05
CA ASN A 70 43.50 2.29 -8.87
C ASN A 70 42.86 1.88 -7.53
N GLY A 71 41.91 0.95 -7.51
CA GLY A 71 41.31 0.41 -6.28
C GLY A 71 40.34 1.30 -5.55
N ILE A 72 40.01 2.49 -6.08
CA ILE A 72 39.02 3.40 -5.50
C ILE A 72 37.62 2.98 -5.98
N ALA A 73 36.75 2.63 -5.03
CA ALA A 73 35.35 2.36 -5.35
C ALA A 73 34.68 3.58 -5.99
N VAL A 74 34.20 3.43 -7.22
CA VAL A 74 33.41 4.46 -7.86
C VAL A 74 32.01 4.38 -7.23
N GLU A 75 31.51 5.50 -6.68
CA GLU A 75 30.12 5.62 -6.30
C GLU A 75 29.23 5.13 -7.44
N LEU A 76 28.35 4.18 -7.13
CA LEU A 76 27.37 3.67 -8.07
C LEU A 76 26.51 4.86 -8.53
N LYS A 77 26.76 5.36 -9.72
CA LYS A 77 25.77 6.22 -10.38
C LYS A 77 24.46 5.46 -10.40
N ARG A 78 23.35 6.11 -10.10
CA ARG A 78 21.96 5.58 -10.03
C ARG A 78 21.51 4.67 -11.20
N ASN A 79 22.33 4.45 -12.19
CA ASN A 79 22.12 3.64 -13.40
C ASN A 79 22.94 2.33 -13.44
N GLY A 80 23.49 1.87 -12.34
CA GLY A 80 24.16 0.56 -12.28
C GLY A 80 23.18 -0.56 -12.64
N LYS A 81 23.49 -1.34 -13.67
CA LYS A 81 22.71 -2.53 -14.06
C LYS A 81 22.94 -3.60 -13.02
N GLY A 82 21.95 -3.86 -12.16
CA GLY A 82 21.97 -5.00 -11.26
C GLY A 82 21.77 -6.31 -12.04
N LYS A 83 22.55 -7.33 -11.73
CA LYS A 83 22.34 -8.69 -12.22
C LYS A 83 21.21 -9.35 -11.41
N ARG A 84 20.26 -9.96 -12.10
CA ARG A 84 19.12 -10.66 -11.48
C ARG A 84 19.36 -12.16 -11.53
N TYR A 85 19.07 -12.82 -10.43
CA TYR A 85 19.07 -14.26 -10.31
C TYR A 85 17.64 -14.70 -9.98
N THR A 86 17.14 -15.66 -10.74
CA THR A 86 15.88 -16.33 -10.46
C THR A 86 16.18 -17.50 -9.56
N ILE A 87 15.64 -17.50 -8.35
CA ILE A 87 15.82 -18.57 -7.38
C ILE A 87 14.71 -19.59 -7.58
N THR A 88 15.11 -20.80 -7.92
CA THR A 88 14.22 -21.95 -8.15
C THR A 88 14.02 -22.77 -6.88
N ASP A 89 13.16 -23.79 -6.94
CA ASP A 89 12.79 -24.57 -5.75
C ASP A 89 13.97 -25.32 -5.10
N ASN A 90 14.98 -25.68 -5.87
CA ASN A 90 16.18 -26.33 -5.34
C ASN A 90 17.07 -25.39 -4.51
N LEU A 91 16.90 -24.08 -4.64
CA LEU A 91 17.71 -23.03 -4.02
C LEU A 91 19.21 -23.06 -4.40
N ASP A 92 19.58 -23.76 -5.48
CA ASP A 92 20.99 -23.93 -5.90
C ASP A 92 21.66 -22.60 -6.22
N GLU A 93 20.90 -21.63 -6.72
CA GLU A 93 21.39 -20.31 -7.08
C GLU A 93 21.95 -19.54 -5.87
N LEU A 94 21.55 -19.90 -4.64
CA LEU A 94 22.09 -19.30 -3.41
C LEU A 94 23.58 -19.63 -3.23
N ASN A 95 24.03 -20.79 -3.71
CA ASN A 95 25.45 -21.16 -3.66
C ASN A 95 26.30 -20.25 -4.57
N GLU A 96 25.74 -19.84 -5.74
CA GLU A 96 26.40 -18.91 -6.64
C GLU A 96 26.48 -17.49 -6.04
N LEU A 97 25.51 -17.14 -5.18
CA LEU A 97 25.45 -15.84 -4.52
C LEU A 97 26.31 -15.76 -3.27
N ASN A 98 26.78 -16.88 -2.75
CA ASN A 98 27.64 -16.91 -1.56
C ASN A 98 28.89 -16.06 -1.81
N ARG A 99 29.24 -15.20 -0.84
CA ARG A 99 30.33 -14.22 -0.92
C ARG A 99 30.22 -13.18 -2.02
N SER A 100 29.08 -13.06 -2.70
CA SER A 100 28.84 -11.93 -3.60
C SER A 100 28.85 -10.61 -2.81
N GLU A 101 29.22 -9.51 -3.47
CA GLU A 101 29.39 -8.23 -2.78
C GLU A 101 28.06 -7.70 -2.20
N PHE A 102 27.20 -7.17 -3.02
CA PHE A 102 25.93 -6.59 -2.58
C PHE A 102 24.75 -7.28 -3.26
N THR A 103 24.15 -8.20 -2.56
CA THR A 103 22.99 -8.94 -3.06
C THR A 103 21.82 -8.77 -2.11
N ILE A 104 20.64 -8.47 -2.68
CA ILE A 104 19.41 -8.33 -1.94
C ILE A 104 18.33 -9.25 -2.50
N MET A 105 17.51 -9.79 -1.61
CA MET A 105 16.32 -10.56 -1.92
C MET A 105 15.18 -10.16 -0.97
N SER A 106 13.95 -10.18 -1.45
CA SER A 106 12.77 -10.00 -0.60
C SER A 106 12.15 -11.36 -0.28
N PRO A 107 11.51 -11.54 0.89
CA PRO A 107 10.79 -12.78 1.26
C PRO A 107 9.46 -12.90 0.52
N ILE A 108 9.48 -12.67 -0.78
CA ILE A 108 8.32 -12.64 -1.66
C ILE A 108 8.62 -13.46 -2.90
N SER A 109 7.66 -14.27 -3.33
CA SER A 109 7.71 -14.93 -4.63
C SER A 109 7.08 -14.06 -5.72
N TYR A 110 7.58 -14.21 -6.94
CA TYR A 110 7.20 -13.40 -8.10
C TYR A 110 6.92 -14.26 -9.32
N TYR A 111 5.99 -13.82 -10.16
CA TYR A 111 5.90 -14.33 -11.51
C TYR A 111 6.99 -13.75 -12.41
N GLY A 112 7.65 -14.63 -13.15
CA GLY A 112 8.69 -14.26 -14.10
C GLY A 112 9.91 -13.61 -13.44
N LYS A 113 10.62 -12.78 -14.18
CA LYS A 113 11.95 -12.24 -13.81
C LYS A 113 11.92 -10.82 -13.24
N GLN A 114 10.75 -10.26 -12.94
CA GLN A 114 10.63 -8.87 -12.49
C GLN A 114 10.16 -8.78 -11.05
N ARG A 115 10.99 -8.20 -10.19
CA ARG A 115 10.68 -7.91 -8.78
C ARG A 115 9.91 -6.58 -8.68
N ASN A 116 8.61 -6.65 -8.83
CA ASN A 116 7.69 -5.52 -8.66
C ASN A 116 6.35 -5.94 -8.04
N ALA A 117 5.57 -5.00 -7.58
CA ALA A 117 4.29 -5.23 -6.91
C ALA A 117 3.26 -5.99 -7.78
N LYS A 118 3.28 -5.76 -9.09
CA LYS A 118 2.35 -6.40 -10.04
C LYS A 118 2.61 -7.90 -10.18
N ASN A 119 3.88 -8.30 -10.10
CA ASN A 119 4.31 -9.68 -10.26
C ASN A 119 4.42 -10.43 -8.93
N ALA A 120 4.28 -9.75 -7.80
CA ALA A 120 4.34 -10.38 -6.48
C ALA A 120 3.20 -11.39 -6.29
N ARG A 121 3.53 -12.57 -5.77
CA ARG A 121 2.60 -13.70 -5.60
C ARG A 121 2.26 -13.99 -4.15
N TYR A 122 3.28 -14.29 -3.35
CA TYR A 122 3.13 -14.61 -1.94
C TYR A 122 4.20 -13.89 -1.12
N LEU A 123 3.81 -13.39 0.04
CA LEU A 123 4.71 -12.90 1.08
C LEU A 123 4.86 -13.99 2.14
N TYR A 124 6.09 -14.37 2.44
CA TYR A 124 6.41 -15.45 3.38
C TYR A 124 6.89 -14.95 4.74
N ALA A 125 7.42 -13.73 4.79
CA ALA A 125 7.88 -13.13 6.04
C ALA A 125 7.72 -11.61 6.02
N LEU A 126 7.46 -11.00 7.17
CA LEU A 126 7.70 -9.57 7.39
C LEU A 126 9.14 -9.39 7.87
N VAL A 127 9.84 -8.44 7.29
CA VAL A 127 11.24 -8.17 7.65
C VAL A 127 11.41 -6.69 7.95
N PHE A 128 12.13 -6.40 9.04
CA PHE A 128 12.45 -5.06 9.48
C PHE A 128 13.96 -4.89 9.47
N ASP A 129 14.45 -3.87 8.78
CA ASP A 129 15.86 -3.48 8.74
C ASP A 129 16.05 -2.39 9.80
N LEU A 130 16.67 -2.75 10.91
CA LEU A 130 16.85 -1.91 12.07
C LEU A 130 18.29 -1.37 12.07
N ASP A 131 18.44 -0.14 11.65
CA ASP A 131 19.72 0.58 11.66
C ASP A 131 20.03 1.18 13.05
N GLY A 132 21.29 1.55 13.28
CA GLY A 132 21.72 2.17 14.53
C GLY A 132 21.65 1.21 15.73
N VAL A 133 22.00 -0.05 15.54
CA VAL A 133 21.97 -1.06 16.59
C VAL A 133 23.40 -1.33 17.06
N ASP A 134 23.75 -0.75 18.21
CA ASP A 134 24.96 -1.05 18.97
C ASP A 134 24.73 -2.19 19.96
N MET A 135 25.71 -2.51 20.80
CA MET A 135 25.58 -3.60 21.78
C MET A 135 24.47 -3.39 22.83
N PRO A 136 24.24 -2.19 23.37
CA PRO A 136 23.09 -1.94 24.23
C PRO A 136 21.74 -2.17 23.51
N GLN A 137 21.58 -1.63 22.29
CA GLN A 137 20.35 -1.78 21.51
C GLN A 137 20.10 -3.26 21.16
N LEU A 138 21.12 -4.02 20.79
CA LEU A 138 20.96 -5.45 20.55
C LEU A 138 20.44 -6.19 21.78
N ARG A 139 21.00 -5.91 22.97
CA ARG A 139 20.52 -6.50 24.22
C ARG A 139 19.09 -6.12 24.54
N ASP A 140 18.74 -4.86 24.30
CA ASP A 140 17.38 -4.37 24.52
C ASP A 140 16.37 -4.98 23.53
N VAL A 141 16.75 -5.18 22.25
CA VAL A 141 15.92 -5.91 21.26
C VAL A 141 15.64 -7.32 21.76
N LEU A 142 16.66 -8.06 22.17
CA LEU A 142 16.52 -9.43 22.66
C LEU A 142 15.69 -9.46 23.95
N HIS A 143 15.95 -8.57 24.89
CA HIS A 143 15.20 -8.46 26.13
C HIS A 143 13.72 -8.13 25.90
N GLN A 144 13.40 -7.20 25.01
CA GLN A 144 12.02 -6.85 24.68
C GLN A 144 11.28 -8.00 23.99
N MET A 145 11.96 -8.79 23.15
CA MET A 145 11.37 -10.00 22.55
C MET A 145 11.13 -11.09 23.60
N ASP A 146 12.07 -11.34 24.49
CA ASP A 146 11.95 -12.39 25.53
C ASP A 146 10.87 -12.05 26.57
N ASN A 147 10.62 -10.75 26.82
CA ASN A 147 9.56 -10.30 27.72
C ASN A 147 8.20 -10.02 27.04
N GLY A 148 8.05 -10.35 25.76
CA GLY A 148 6.80 -10.17 25.04
C GLY A 148 6.39 -8.70 24.83
N ILE A 149 7.33 -7.77 24.91
CA ILE A 149 7.13 -6.34 24.59
C ILE A 149 7.14 -6.16 23.07
N LEU A 150 8.05 -6.86 22.39
CA LEU A 150 8.11 -6.99 20.95
C LEU A 150 7.77 -8.42 20.53
N PRO A 151 7.24 -8.62 19.33
CA PRO A 151 7.05 -9.96 18.82
C PRO A 151 8.42 -10.66 18.70
N LYS A 152 8.49 -11.93 19.03
CA LYS A 152 9.71 -12.71 18.92
C LYS A 152 10.01 -12.99 17.44
N ALA A 153 11.15 -12.50 16.97
CA ALA A 153 11.55 -12.73 15.57
C ALA A 153 11.88 -14.22 15.35
N THR A 154 11.56 -14.73 14.18
CA THR A 154 12.00 -16.08 13.76
C THR A 154 13.51 -16.10 13.58
N PHE A 155 14.03 -15.07 12.91
CA PHE A 155 15.48 -14.93 12.74
C PHE A 155 15.93 -13.52 13.06
N VAL A 156 17.08 -13.42 13.69
CA VAL A 156 17.87 -12.20 13.82
C VAL A 156 19.07 -12.29 12.89
N VAL A 157 19.23 -11.33 11.99
CA VAL A 157 20.28 -11.33 10.98
C VAL A 157 21.22 -10.16 11.24
N ASN A 158 22.51 -10.45 11.42
CA ASN A 158 23.54 -9.41 11.47
C ASN A 158 23.91 -9.00 10.05
N SER A 159 23.42 -7.87 9.60
CA SER A 159 23.66 -7.31 8.27
C SER A 159 24.91 -6.43 8.17
N GLY A 160 25.67 -6.32 9.28
CA GLY A 160 26.86 -5.49 9.44
C GLY A 160 26.66 -4.41 10.51
N THR A 161 26.29 -3.20 10.11
CA THR A 161 26.04 -2.08 11.04
C THR A 161 24.65 -2.16 11.69
N GLY A 162 23.66 -2.70 11.02
CA GLY A 162 22.27 -2.90 11.51
C GLY A 162 21.94 -4.36 11.82
N LEU A 163 20.66 -4.62 12.00
CA LEU A 163 20.05 -5.94 12.13
C LEU A 163 18.84 -6.05 11.21
N HIS A 164 18.61 -7.24 10.64
CA HIS A 164 17.31 -7.55 10.06
C HIS A 164 16.54 -8.48 11.01
N LEU A 165 15.31 -8.15 11.35
CA LEU A 165 14.41 -8.99 12.12
C LEU A 165 13.42 -9.64 11.17
N TYR A 166 13.45 -10.96 11.05
CA TYR A 166 12.56 -11.74 10.20
C TYR A 166 11.45 -12.38 11.01
N TYR A 167 10.22 -12.11 10.65
CA TYR A 167 9.01 -12.73 11.18
C TYR A 167 8.42 -13.60 10.07
N VAL A 168 8.77 -14.89 10.09
CA VAL A 168 8.29 -15.85 9.09
C VAL A 168 6.85 -16.20 9.43
N LEU A 169 5.95 -16.02 8.46
CA LEU A 169 4.53 -16.24 8.65
C LEU A 169 4.20 -17.73 8.65
N ASP A 170 3.22 -18.12 9.45
CA ASP A 170 2.69 -19.50 9.47
C ASP A 170 2.18 -19.90 8.10
N GLU A 171 1.46 -18.99 7.45
CA GLU A 171 0.93 -19.16 6.11
C GLU A 171 1.36 -18.02 5.18
N PRO A 172 1.82 -18.32 3.97
CA PRO A 172 2.14 -17.30 3.00
C PRO A 172 0.92 -16.44 2.62
N VAL A 173 1.09 -15.12 2.59
CA VAL A 173 0.00 -14.19 2.26
C VAL A 173 -0.04 -13.94 0.75
N PRO A 174 -1.15 -14.24 0.06
CA PRO A 174 -1.31 -13.90 -1.35
C PRO A 174 -1.23 -12.40 -1.59
N MET A 175 -0.39 -11.96 -2.54
CA MET A 175 -0.07 -10.55 -2.76
C MET A 175 -1.07 -9.85 -3.70
N TYR A 176 -2.36 -10.03 -3.47
CA TYR A 176 -3.40 -9.22 -4.12
C TYR A 176 -3.26 -7.74 -3.70
N PRO A 177 -3.67 -6.77 -4.54
CA PRO A 177 -3.53 -5.35 -4.22
C PRO A 177 -4.07 -4.95 -2.83
N GLN A 178 -5.19 -5.55 -2.41
CA GLN A 178 -5.77 -5.29 -1.08
C GLN A 178 -4.89 -5.88 0.04
N ASN A 179 -4.35 -7.08 -0.16
CA ASN A 179 -3.46 -7.70 0.82
C ASN A 179 -2.13 -6.96 0.91
N GLN A 180 -1.61 -6.44 -0.21
CA GLN A 180 -0.43 -5.58 -0.20
C GLN A 180 -0.66 -4.32 0.65
N LEU A 181 -1.84 -3.71 0.55
CA LEU A 181 -2.20 -2.56 1.38
C LEU A 181 -2.26 -2.95 2.86
N TYR A 182 -2.95 -4.06 3.18
CA TYR A 182 -3.03 -4.57 4.55
C TYR A 182 -1.64 -4.82 5.15
N MET A 183 -0.80 -5.58 4.44
CA MET A 183 0.55 -5.91 4.90
C MET A 183 1.46 -4.70 5.03
N LYS A 184 1.27 -3.69 4.18
CA LYS A 184 1.99 -2.42 4.27
C LYS A 184 1.63 -1.67 5.57
N GLU A 185 0.34 -1.51 5.84
CA GLU A 185 -0.11 -0.78 7.04
C GLU A 185 0.26 -1.55 8.32
N LEU A 186 0.12 -2.89 8.32
CA LEU A 186 0.59 -3.75 9.40
C LEU A 186 2.09 -3.56 9.65
N LYS A 187 2.90 -3.62 8.58
CA LYS A 187 4.34 -3.42 8.69
C LYS A 187 4.69 -2.04 9.25
N TYR A 188 4.00 -0.99 8.81
CA TYR A 188 4.25 0.37 9.29
C TYR A 188 3.89 0.53 10.78
N ALA A 189 2.78 -0.06 11.21
CA ALA A 189 2.39 -0.05 12.62
C ALA A 189 3.42 -0.79 13.48
N LEU A 190 3.84 -1.98 13.08
CA LEU A 190 4.88 -2.74 13.76
C LEU A 190 6.25 -2.03 13.75
N THR A 191 6.61 -1.33 12.66
CA THR A 191 7.86 -0.56 12.61
C THR A 191 7.91 0.47 13.74
N ARG A 192 6.80 1.16 14.04
CA ARG A 192 6.75 2.14 15.13
C ARG A 192 6.91 1.51 16.53
N GLN A 193 6.61 0.21 16.67
CA GLN A 193 6.82 -0.52 17.91
C GLN A 193 8.26 -1.03 18.04
N ILE A 194 8.75 -1.66 16.96
CA ILE A 194 10.09 -2.27 16.93
C ILE A 194 11.17 -1.21 16.98
N TRP A 195 10.96 -0.08 16.30
CA TRP A 195 11.92 1.02 16.25
C TRP A 195 11.63 2.04 17.36
N ASN A 196 12.24 1.84 18.48
CA ASN A 196 12.09 2.72 19.64
C ASN A 196 13.46 3.18 20.16
N ARG A 197 13.47 4.08 21.13
CA ARG A 197 14.70 4.67 21.69
C ARG A 197 15.69 3.68 22.32
N PHE A 198 15.24 2.46 22.62
CA PHE A 198 16.08 1.41 23.20
C PHE A 198 16.60 0.44 22.16
N THR A 199 15.92 0.30 21.04
CA THR A 199 16.26 -0.66 19.98
C THR A 199 17.11 -0.05 18.87
N SER A 200 17.13 1.30 18.76
CA SER A 200 17.95 2.01 17.79
C SER A 200 18.49 3.32 18.36
N THR A 201 19.71 3.67 17.97
CA THR A 201 20.29 5.00 18.21
C THR A 201 19.74 6.08 17.29
N ILE A 202 19.06 5.68 16.21
CA ILE A 202 18.39 6.57 15.27
C ILE A 202 16.97 6.84 15.77
N GLN A 203 16.65 8.10 16.05
CA GLN A 203 15.39 8.47 16.72
C GLN A 203 14.16 8.29 15.83
N GLU A 204 14.28 8.56 14.53
CA GLU A 204 13.14 8.47 13.60
C GLU A 204 13.07 7.10 12.93
N PRO A 205 11.92 6.38 13.06
CA PRO A 205 11.72 5.10 12.42
C PRO A 205 11.78 5.22 10.89
N GLN A 206 12.59 4.39 10.25
CA GLN A 206 12.66 4.32 8.79
C GLN A 206 11.56 3.41 8.25
N MET A 207 10.53 3.99 7.66
CA MET A 207 9.42 3.24 7.08
C MET A 207 9.85 2.51 5.80
N GLN A 208 9.71 1.20 5.82
CA GLN A 208 10.17 0.33 4.74
C GLN A 208 8.99 -0.35 4.04
N GLY A 209 8.99 -0.30 2.72
CA GLY A 209 7.96 -0.98 1.92
C GLY A 209 8.02 -2.51 2.06
N ILE A 210 6.89 -3.19 1.84
CA ILE A 210 6.82 -4.65 1.90
C ILE A 210 7.63 -5.35 0.79
N MET A 211 7.90 -4.64 -0.32
CA MET A 211 8.69 -5.15 -1.45
C MET A 211 10.19 -4.91 -1.29
N GLN A 212 10.63 -4.35 -0.16
CA GLN A 212 12.05 -4.08 0.08
C GLN A 212 12.86 -5.37 0.01
N GLY A 213 14.05 -5.28 -0.59
CA GLY A 213 15.03 -6.36 -0.56
C GLY A 213 15.98 -6.18 0.61
N PHE A 214 16.32 -7.29 1.23
CA PHE A 214 17.24 -7.39 2.34
C PHE A 214 18.50 -8.14 1.91
N ARG A 215 19.61 -7.89 2.57
CA ARG A 215 20.87 -8.58 2.23
C ARG A 215 20.70 -10.08 2.32
N VAL A 216 21.19 -10.76 1.28
CA VAL A 216 21.18 -12.22 1.24
C VAL A 216 22.19 -12.77 2.24
N ILE A 217 21.78 -13.80 2.99
CA ILE A 217 22.63 -14.49 3.96
C ILE A 217 23.84 -15.12 3.24
N GLY A 218 25.02 -15.04 3.86
CA GLY A 218 26.28 -15.52 3.27
C GLY A 218 26.97 -14.53 2.34
N THR A 219 26.29 -13.45 1.91
CA THR A 219 26.91 -12.39 1.08
C THR A 219 27.72 -11.41 1.94
N CYS A 220 28.61 -10.65 1.30
CA CYS A 220 29.45 -9.70 2.01
C CYS A 220 28.68 -8.50 2.55
N THR A 221 28.98 -8.11 3.79
CA THR A 221 28.52 -6.83 4.33
C THR A 221 29.36 -5.67 3.79
N LYS A 222 28.97 -4.43 4.11
CA LYS A 222 29.77 -3.22 3.81
C LYS A 222 31.14 -3.22 4.50
N LEU A 223 31.35 -4.12 5.49
CA LEU A 223 32.56 -4.21 6.29
C LEU A 223 33.68 -4.98 5.58
N GLY A 224 33.37 -5.69 4.51
CA GLY A 224 34.29 -6.45 3.65
C GLY A 224 34.01 -7.94 3.65
N GLU A 225 34.78 -8.70 2.82
CA GLU A 225 34.55 -10.13 2.56
C GLU A 225 34.64 -11.03 3.81
N LYS A 226 35.44 -10.63 4.80
CA LYS A 226 35.60 -11.37 6.07
C LYS A 226 34.40 -11.20 7.02
N PHE A 227 33.41 -10.38 6.65
CA PHE A 227 32.26 -10.06 7.47
C PHE A 227 30.98 -10.36 6.68
N PRO A 228 30.61 -11.65 6.53
CA PRO A 228 29.40 -12.04 5.80
C PRO A 228 28.14 -11.65 6.56
N VAL A 229 27.01 -11.63 5.86
CA VAL A 229 25.69 -11.54 6.49
C VAL A 229 25.37 -12.87 7.15
N VAL A 230 25.08 -12.86 8.45
CA VAL A 230 24.89 -14.06 9.28
C VAL A 230 23.50 -14.04 9.91
N ALA A 231 22.81 -15.17 9.91
CA ALA A 231 21.50 -15.36 10.49
C ALA A 231 21.53 -16.27 11.71
N TYR A 232 20.65 -15.97 12.67
CA TYR A 232 20.45 -16.74 13.90
C TYR A 232 19.00 -17.14 14.02
N PHE A 233 18.73 -18.40 14.35
CA PHE A 233 17.40 -18.91 14.64
C PHE A 233 17.02 -18.54 16.08
N VAL A 234 15.91 -17.77 16.25
CA VAL A 234 15.55 -17.18 17.55
C VAL A 234 14.18 -17.64 18.02
N GLY A 235 13.22 -17.76 17.13
CA GLY A 235 11.85 -18.13 17.47
C GLY A 235 11.15 -18.88 16.33
N ASP A 236 9.93 -19.26 16.59
CA ASP A 236 9.09 -19.99 15.64
C ASP A 236 8.46 -19.06 14.57
N ARG A 237 7.68 -19.65 13.68
CA ARG A 237 6.79 -18.91 12.80
C ARG A 237 5.74 -18.16 13.61
N ILE A 238 5.19 -17.11 13.03
CA ILE A 238 4.22 -16.25 13.72
C ILE A 238 2.99 -16.03 12.84
N SER A 239 1.82 -15.99 13.47
CA SER A 239 0.58 -15.67 12.79
C SER A 239 0.39 -14.16 12.64
N LEU A 240 -0.44 -13.76 11.65
CA LEU A 240 -0.81 -12.35 11.48
C LEU A 240 -1.60 -11.81 12.67
N ASP A 241 -2.43 -12.64 13.27
CA ASP A 241 -3.25 -12.28 14.42
C ASP A 241 -2.38 -12.03 15.65
N GLU A 242 -1.35 -12.84 15.85
CA GLU A 242 -0.36 -12.62 16.91
C GLU A 242 0.42 -11.32 16.68
N LEU A 243 0.91 -11.05 15.46
CA LEU A 243 1.58 -9.79 15.14
C LEU A 243 0.70 -8.57 15.42
N LEU A 244 -0.61 -8.66 15.18
CA LEU A 244 -1.57 -7.60 15.47
C LEU A 244 -1.67 -7.28 16.96
N THR A 245 -1.45 -8.25 17.85
CA THR A 245 -1.53 -8.03 19.30
C THR A 245 -0.46 -7.08 19.82
N PHE A 246 0.67 -6.97 19.12
CA PHE A 246 1.77 -6.08 19.46
C PHE A 246 1.57 -4.62 19.02
N ILE A 247 0.48 -4.33 18.29
CA ILE A 247 0.15 -2.95 17.90
C ILE A 247 -0.72 -2.34 19.01
N PRO A 248 -0.30 -1.23 19.65
CA PRO A 248 -1.11 -0.58 20.65
C PRO A 248 -2.42 -0.03 20.10
N ASP A 249 -3.50 -0.21 20.86
CA ASP A 249 -4.83 0.31 20.48
C ASP A 249 -5.02 1.79 20.85
N SER A 250 -4.07 2.36 21.58
CA SER A 250 -4.15 3.72 22.13
C SER A 250 -4.34 4.83 21.08
N ASN A 251 -3.83 4.62 19.87
CA ASN A 251 -3.89 5.60 18.78
C ASN A 251 -4.84 5.17 17.64
N GLY A 252 -5.64 4.13 17.82
CA GLY A 252 -6.50 3.58 16.79
C GLY A 252 -5.73 2.90 15.63
N GLU A 253 -4.43 2.67 15.76
CA GLU A 253 -3.62 2.03 14.72
C GLU A 253 -4.03 0.57 14.50
N GLN A 254 -4.28 -0.17 15.58
CA GLN A 254 -4.74 -1.56 15.48
C GLN A 254 -6.11 -1.65 14.80
N GLN A 255 -7.03 -0.75 15.16
CA GLN A 255 -8.34 -0.66 14.51
C GLN A 255 -8.22 -0.26 13.04
N HIS A 256 -7.30 0.65 12.72
CA HIS A 256 -7.02 1.03 11.33
C HIS A 256 -6.56 -0.17 10.51
N VAL A 257 -5.57 -0.93 10.97
CA VAL A 257 -5.10 -2.14 10.29
C VAL A 257 -6.22 -3.17 10.15
N LYS A 258 -6.95 -3.45 11.22
CA LYS A 258 -8.11 -4.37 11.22
C LYS A 258 -9.22 -3.93 10.27
N SER A 259 -9.39 -2.63 10.05
CA SER A 259 -10.41 -2.10 9.11
C SER A 259 -10.09 -2.38 7.65
N ILE A 260 -8.86 -2.71 7.33
CA ILE A 260 -8.42 -3.08 5.98
C ILE A 260 -8.68 -4.56 5.78
N MET A 261 -9.80 -4.89 5.16
CA MET A 261 -10.17 -6.29 4.92
C MET A 261 -9.25 -6.95 3.90
N MET A 262 -8.65 -8.07 4.29
CA MET A 262 -7.88 -8.90 3.37
C MET A 262 -8.82 -9.62 2.38
N LYS A 263 -8.35 -9.82 1.15
CA LYS A 263 -9.04 -10.70 0.21
C LYS A 263 -8.96 -12.14 0.67
N SER A 264 -10.05 -12.88 0.43
CA SER A 264 -10.10 -14.32 0.71
C SER A 264 -8.90 -15.06 0.10
N ARG A 265 -8.38 -16.02 0.84
CA ARG A 265 -7.33 -16.95 0.39
C ARG A 265 -7.87 -18.11 -0.42
N LEU A 266 -9.20 -18.26 -0.52
CA LEU A 266 -9.83 -19.36 -1.23
C LEU A 266 -9.42 -19.36 -2.71
N SER A 267 -9.04 -20.53 -3.21
CA SER A 267 -8.92 -20.80 -4.64
C SER A 267 -10.28 -20.66 -5.34
N ILE A 268 -10.28 -20.64 -6.66
CA ILE A 268 -11.54 -20.57 -7.43
C ILE A 268 -12.37 -21.84 -7.21
N GLU A 269 -11.72 -23.00 -7.07
CA GLU A 269 -12.34 -24.28 -6.79
C GLU A 269 -12.98 -24.30 -5.41
N GLU A 270 -12.26 -23.90 -4.38
CA GLU A 270 -12.78 -23.79 -3.01
C GLU A 270 -13.88 -22.73 -2.92
N ALA A 271 -13.74 -21.62 -3.63
CA ALA A 271 -14.79 -20.61 -3.70
C ALA A 271 -16.04 -21.10 -4.43
N LYS A 272 -15.91 -22.00 -5.43
CA LYS A 272 -17.03 -22.66 -6.11
C LYS A 272 -17.79 -23.58 -5.16
N GLU A 273 -17.05 -24.35 -4.35
CA GLU A 273 -17.66 -25.25 -3.35
C GLU A 273 -18.39 -24.47 -2.26
N LYS A 274 -17.71 -23.45 -1.71
CA LYS A 274 -18.21 -22.67 -0.57
C LYS A 274 -19.27 -21.64 -0.94
N TYR A 275 -19.19 -21.09 -2.17
CA TYR A 275 -20.08 -20.04 -2.68
C TYR A 275 -20.56 -20.33 -4.10
N PRO A 276 -21.34 -21.41 -4.33
CA PRO A 276 -21.75 -21.85 -5.67
C PRO A 276 -22.53 -20.77 -6.43
N ASP A 277 -23.44 -20.04 -5.77
CA ASP A 277 -24.22 -18.97 -6.38
C ASP A 277 -23.35 -17.80 -6.85
N TRP A 278 -22.31 -17.44 -6.06
CA TRP A 278 -21.35 -16.43 -6.45
C TRP A 278 -20.58 -16.88 -7.70
N TYR A 279 -20.12 -18.14 -7.69
CA TYR A 279 -19.38 -18.72 -8.81
C TYR A 279 -20.22 -18.71 -10.09
N GLU A 280 -21.46 -19.20 -10.00
CA GLU A 280 -22.40 -19.23 -11.12
C GLU A 280 -22.64 -17.82 -11.69
N LYS A 281 -23.01 -16.87 -10.83
CA LYS A 281 -23.30 -15.49 -11.25
C LYS A 281 -22.07 -14.76 -11.80
N ARG A 282 -20.90 -14.92 -11.17
CA ARG A 282 -19.71 -14.08 -11.47
C ARG A 282 -18.73 -14.71 -12.44
N ILE A 283 -18.57 -16.03 -12.41
CA ILE A 283 -17.60 -16.74 -13.23
C ILE A 283 -18.28 -17.34 -14.47
N VAL A 284 -19.40 -18.07 -14.28
CA VAL A 284 -20.10 -18.75 -15.38
C VAL A 284 -20.92 -17.76 -16.20
N ARG A 285 -21.86 -17.05 -15.59
CA ARG A 285 -22.75 -16.10 -16.27
C ARG A 285 -22.10 -14.76 -16.58
N LYS A 286 -20.95 -14.46 -15.97
CA LYS A 286 -20.23 -13.18 -16.10
C LYS A 286 -21.11 -11.93 -15.84
N GLU A 287 -22.11 -12.09 -15.00
CA GLU A 287 -23.00 -10.99 -14.63
C GLU A 287 -22.19 -9.83 -14.07
N ARG A 288 -22.41 -8.63 -14.59
CA ARG A 288 -21.77 -7.43 -14.03
C ARG A 288 -22.28 -7.20 -12.61
N ARG A 289 -21.38 -6.81 -11.71
CA ARG A 289 -21.79 -6.40 -10.36
C ARG A 289 -22.84 -5.29 -10.51
N GLY A 290 -24.01 -5.54 -9.96
CA GLY A 290 -25.06 -4.52 -9.88
C GLY A 290 -24.53 -3.27 -9.15
N ARG A 291 -25.23 -2.14 -9.31
CA ARG A 291 -24.86 -0.85 -8.69
C ARG A 291 -24.77 -0.89 -7.16
N TRP A 292 -25.39 -1.88 -6.55
CA TRP A 292 -25.52 -2.10 -5.11
C TRP A 292 -25.14 -3.51 -4.73
N THR A 293 -23.91 -3.94 -5.00
CA THR A 293 -23.42 -5.19 -4.42
C THR A 293 -23.11 -4.93 -2.95
N ILE A 294 -24.04 -5.31 -2.11
CA ILE A 294 -23.81 -5.39 -0.69
C ILE A 294 -23.06 -6.71 -0.50
N LYS A 295 -21.85 -6.59 -0.02
CA LYS A 295 -21.00 -7.74 0.20
C LYS A 295 -21.42 -8.43 1.49
N ARG A 296 -21.22 -9.74 1.54
CA ARG A 296 -21.27 -10.51 2.77
C ARG A 296 -20.48 -9.85 3.92
N ASP A 297 -19.39 -9.16 3.59
CA ASP A 297 -18.56 -8.40 4.53
C ASP A 297 -19.38 -7.47 5.46
N LEU A 298 -20.51 -6.92 5.00
CA LEU A 298 -21.38 -6.10 5.85
C LEU A 298 -22.07 -6.94 6.93
N TYR A 299 -22.50 -8.15 6.57
CA TYR A 299 -23.12 -9.08 7.50
C TYR A 299 -22.12 -9.57 8.53
N ASP A 300 -20.97 -10.07 8.08
CA ASP A 300 -19.90 -10.59 8.95
C ASP A 300 -19.34 -9.49 9.87
N TRP A 301 -19.16 -8.28 9.35
CA TRP A 301 -18.77 -7.11 10.14
C TRP A 301 -19.79 -6.80 11.26
N TRP A 302 -21.08 -6.85 10.94
CA TRP A 302 -22.12 -6.55 11.91
C TRP A 302 -22.23 -7.65 12.96
N LEU A 303 -22.18 -8.92 12.56
CA LEU A 303 -22.18 -10.07 13.46
C LEU A 303 -21.05 -9.98 14.48
N ASN A 304 -19.83 -9.70 14.01
CA ASN A 304 -18.67 -9.52 14.88
C ASN A 304 -18.84 -8.35 15.87
N ARG A 305 -19.45 -7.26 15.44
CA ARG A 305 -19.68 -6.11 16.32
C ARG A 305 -20.72 -6.39 17.39
N ILE A 306 -21.84 -7.00 17.02
CA ILE A 306 -22.90 -7.26 17.98
C ILE A 306 -22.55 -8.39 18.96
N SER A 307 -21.64 -9.30 18.58
CA SER A 307 -21.14 -10.32 19.51
C SER A 307 -20.23 -9.74 20.61
N SER A 308 -19.58 -8.61 20.37
CA SER A 308 -18.57 -8.04 21.29
C SER A 308 -18.91 -6.66 21.87
N GLU A 309 -19.65 -5.83 21.13
CA GLU A 309 -19.84 -4.41 21.50
C GLU A 309 -21.27 -4.11 22.00
N ILE A 310 -22.25 -4.99 21.77
CA ILE A 310 -23.66 -4.76 22.13
C ILE A 310 -23.83 -4.63 23.65
N LYS A 311 -24.77 -3.80 24.07
CA LYS A 311 -25.08 -3.58 25.49
C LYS A 311 -26.50 -4.04 25.83
N VAL A 312 -26.74 -4.28 27.11
CA VAL A 312 -28.08 -4.54 27.66
C VAL A 312 -29.05 -3.41 27.22
N GLY A 313 -30.25 -3.79 26.82
CA GLY A 313 -31.26 -2.89 26.26
C GLY A 313 -31.16 -2.70 24.73
N HIS A 314 -30.07 -3.10 24.09
CA HIS A 314 -29.87 -2.99 22.65
C HIS A 314 -29.77 -4.35 21.92
N ARG A 315 -29.76 -5.46 22.66
CA ARG A 315 -29.55 -6.83 22.16
C ARG A 315 -30.54 -7.21 21.05
N PHE A 316 -31.83 -6.98 21.27
CA PHE A 316 -32.88 -7.19 20.28
C PHE A 316 -32.59 -6.47 18.97
N TYR A 317 -32.26 -5.20 19.03
CA TYR A 317 -31.96 -4.38 17.85
C TYR A 317 -30.67 -4.80 17.15
N GLY A 318 -29.73 -5.39 17.86
CA GLY A 318 -28.53 -6.01 17.28
C GLY A 318 -28.89 -7.14 16.31
N ILE A 319 -29.72 -8.10 16.77
CA ILE A 319 -30.18 -9.24 15.96
C ILE A 319 -31.17 -8.77 14.88
N MET A 320 -32.08 -7.85 15.19
CA MET A 320 -32.96 -7.24 14.21
C MET A 320 -32.18 -6.67 13.02
N THR A 321 -31.12 -5.94 13.29
CA THR A 321 -30.27 -5.38 12.23
C THR A 321 -29.48 -6.48 11.51
N LEU A 322 -29.06 -7.54 12.20
CA LEU A 322 -28.42 -8.71 11.60
C LEU A 322 -29.34 -9.34 10.55
N ALA A 323 -30.64 -9.51 10.87
CA ALA A 323 -31.65 -10.02 9.95
C ALA A 323 -31.82 -9.12 8.72
N ILE A 324 -31.87 -7.81 8.91
CA ILE A 324 -31.90 -6.83 7.80
C ILE A 324 -30.67 -6.96 6.92
N TYR A 325 -29.47 -7.08 7.52
CA TYR A 325 -28.24 -7.20 6.76
C TYR A 325 -28.10 -8.57 6.10
N ALA A 326 -28.61 -9.64 6.73
CA ALA A 326 -28.67 -10.95 6.10
C ALA A 326 -29.48 -10.91 4.80
N LYS A 327 -30.68 -10.35 4.84
CA LYS A 327 -31.52 -10.18 3.63
C LYS A 327 -30.82 -9.32 2.58
N LYS A 328 -30.21 -8.25 3.02
CA LYS A 328 -29.49 -7.29 2.18
C LYS A 328 -28.25 -7.89 1.50
N CYS A 329 -27.57 -8.80 2.16
CA CYS A 329 -26.36 -9.49 1.68
C CYS A 329 -26.66 -10.84 1.01
N CYS A 330 -27.93 -11.21 0.88
CA CYS A 330 -28.36 -12.53 0.37
C CYS A 330 -27.77 -13.70 1.17
N ILE A 331 -27.76 -13.60 2.50
CA ILE A 331 -27.45 -14.68 3.41
C ILE A 331 -28.71 -15.52 3.55
N GLU A 332 -28.55 -16.85 3.53
CA GLU A 332 -29.65 -17.78 3.69
C GLU A 332 -30.22 -17.74 5.12
N GLU A 333 -31.50 -17.97 5.26
CA GLU A 333 -32.22 -17.87 6.54
C GLU A 333 -31.68 -18.84 7.57
N ASP A 334 -31.30 -20.09 7.14
CA ASP A 334 -30.73 -21.10 8.01
C ASP A 334 -29.36 -20.66 8.59
N GLU A 335 -28.56 -19.95 7.84
CA GLU A 335 -27.29 -19.39 8.31
C GLU A 335 -27.55 -18.26 9.31
N LEU A 336 -28.45 -17.34 9.00
CA LEU A 336 -28.85 -16.27 9.90
C LEU A 336 -29.37 -16.83 11.23
N MET A 337 -30.23 -17.86 11.19
CA MET A 337 -30.74 -18.49 12.40
C MET A 337 -29.63 -19.07 13.27
N ARG A 338 -28.70 -19.84 12.68
CA ARG A 338 -27.54 -20.37 13.43
C ARG A 338 -26.73 -19.27 14.11
N ASP A 339 -26.43 -18.20 13.36
CA ASP A 339 -25.65 -17.10 13.87
C ASP A 339 -26.38 -16.31 14.98
N ALA A 340 -27.68 -16.07 14.80
CA ALA A 340 -28.50 -15.39 15.80
C ALA A 340 -28.64 -16.21 17.10
N TYR A 341 -28.88 -17.51 16.98
CA TYR A 341 -28.97 -18.39 18.16
C TYR A 341 -27.64 -18.64 18.86
N SER A 342 -26.51 -18.53 18.14
CA SER A 342 -25.19 -18.58 18.77
C SER A 342 -24.91 -17.41 19.73
N LEU A 343 -25.68 -16.32 19.62
CA LEU A 343 -25.58 -15.16 20.49
C LEU A 343 -26.48 -15.25 21.73
N LEU A 344 -27.38 -16.27 21.81
CA LEU A 344 -28.37 -16.38 22.89
C LEU A 344 -27.70 -16.39 24.26
N ASP A 345 -26.78 -17.33 24.48
CA ASP A 345 -26.10 -17.51 25.77
C ASP A 345 -25.29 -16.24 26.14
N ILE A 346 -24.58 -15.68 25.17
CA ILE A 346 -23.80 -14.46 25.35
C ILE A 346 -24.69 -13.28 25.80
N TYR A 347 -25.87 -13.19 25.21
CA TYR A 347 -26.81 -12.09 25.47
C TYR A 347 -27.58 -12.32 26.77
N ASP A 348 -27.89 -13.56 27.13
CA ASP A 348 -28.54 -13.86 28.41
C ASP A 348 -27.58 -13.67 29.58
N ASP A 349 -26.30 -14.04 29.45
CA ASP A 349 -25.26 -13.82 30.44
C ASP A 349 -25.01 -12.34 30.76
N MET A 350 -25.34 -11.43 29.84
CA MET A 350 -25.30 -9.99 30.09
C MET A 350 -26.41 -9.50 31.01
N SER A 351 -27.43 -10.32 31.30
CA SER A 351 -28.58 -9.93 32.10
C SER A 351 -28.23 -9.97 33.59
N VAL A 352 -28.34 -8.82 34.26
CA VAL A 352 -28.04 -8.68 35.69
C VAL A 352 -29.23 -9.04 36.57
N GLU A 353 -30.45 -8.97 36.02
CA GLU A 353 -31.70 -9.21 36.73
C GLU A 353 -32.58 -10.20 35.95
N ASP A 354 -33.31 -11.05 36.67
CA ASP A 354 -34.24 -12.06 36.07
C ASP A 354 -35.34 -11.41 35.20
N ILE A 355 -35.63 -10.16 35.41
CA ILE A 355 -36.68 -9.41 34.68
C ILE A 355 -36.22 -9.01 33.25
N ASN A 356 -34.93 -9.02 32.98
CA ASN A 356 -34.37 -8.55 31.69
C ASN A 356 -33.57 -9.64 30.96
N ARG A 357 -34.00 -10.87 31.11
CA ARG A 357 -33.40 -12.02 30.40
C ARG A 357 -33.62 -11.88 28.89
N PHE A 358 -32.64 -12.39 28.14
CA PHE A 358 -32.73 -12.46 26.69
C PHE A 358 -33.10 -13.87 26.29
N THR A 359 -34.21 -14.03 25.56
CA THR A 359 -34.85 -15.31 25.32
C THR A 359 -34.84 -15.67 23.83
N GLU A 360 -35.16 -16.96 23.53
CA GLU A 360 -35.38 -17.40 22.15
C GLU A 360 -36.51 -16.62 21.44
N ASP A 361 -37.52 -16.21 22.20
CA ASP A 361 -38.63 -15.45 21.61
C ASP A 361 -38.21 -14.05 21.17
N ASP A 362 -37.23 -13.43 21.85
CA ASP A 362 -36.62 -12.17 21.40
C ASP A 362 -35.87 -12.35 20.07
N ILE A 363 -35.19 -13.49 19.91
CA ILE A 363 -34.52 -13.84 18.64
C ILE A 363 -35.56 -14.03 17.54
N LYS A 364 -36.61 -14.86 17.80
CA LYS A 364 -37.65 -15.11 16.80
C LYS A 364 -38.30 -13.81 16.33
N CYS A 365 -38.69 -12.95 17.26
CA CYS A 365 -39.27 -11.65 16.92
C CYS A 365 -38.29 -10.75 16.14
N ALA A 366 -37.01 -10.75 16.47
CA ALA A 366 -36.00 -9.96 15.75
C ALA A 366 -35.77 -10.48 14.32
N LEU A 367 -35.86 -11.80 14.12
CA LEU A 367 -35.70 -12.42 12.81
C LEU A 367 -36.86 -12.16 11.84
N GLU A 368 -38.05 -11.71 12.32
CA GLU A 368 -39.14 -11.26 11.44
C GLU A 368 -38.74 -10.15 10.48
N MET A 369 -37.67 -9.42 10.81
CA MET A 369 -37.11 -8.38 9.94
C MET A 369 -36.29 -8.92 8.75
N TYR A 370 -36.18 -10.23 8.60
CA TYR A 370 -35.61 -10.86 7.39
C TYR A 370 -36.58 -10.73 6.20
N ASN A 371 -36.82 -9.48 5.78
CA ASN A 371 -37.76 -9.13 4.73
C ASN A 371 -37.16 -8.05 3.83
N GLU A 372 -37.51 -8.07 2.53
CA GLU A 372 -37.03 -7.11 1.52
C GLU A 372 -37.49 -5.68 1.82
N ASP A 373 -38.61 -5.49 2.47
CA ASP A 373 -39.16 -4.16 2.79
C ASP A 373 -38.24 -3.38 3.75
N TYR A 374 -37.44 -4.08 4.56
CA TYR A 374 -36.55 -3.46 5.54
C TYR A 374 -35.10 -3.27 5.06
N VAL A 375 -34.73 -3.73 3.86
CA VAL A 375 -33.35 -3.58 3.34
C VAL A 375 -32.88 -2.13 3.18
N THR A 376 -33.82 -1.19 3.18
CA THR A 376 -33.55 0.27 3.12
C THR A 376 -33.54 0.94 4.49
N PHE A 377 -33.61 0.17 5.59
CA PHE A 377 -33.65 0.73 6.94
C PHE A 377 -32.49 1.71 7.17
N PRO A 378 -32.79 2.95 7.70
CA PRO A 378 -31.80 4.01 7.76
C PRO A 378 -30.66 3.69 8.72
N ARG A 379 -29.43 3.96 8.30
CA ARG A 379 -28.23 3.75 9.13
C ARG A 379 -28.28 4.49 10.47
N ASP A 380 -28.78 5.72 10.47
CA ASP A 380 -28.82 6.55 11.69
C ASP A 380 -29.82 5.97 12.70
N ASP A 381 -30.89 5.32 12.23
CA ASP A 381 -31.83 4.60 13.07
C ASP A 381 -31.21 3.29 13.61
N ILE A 382 -30.45 2.58 12.77
CA ILE A 382 -29.69 1.39 13.22
C ILE A 382 -28.72 1.76 14.34
N ALA A 383 -27.93 2.83 14.15
CA ALA A 383 -26.98 3.29 15.16
C ALA A 383 -27.67 3.71 16.47
N LYS A 384 -28.82 4.38 16.37
CA LYS A 384 -29.59 4.80 17.53
C LYS A 384 -30.20 3.61 18.30
N LEU A 385 -30.78 2.63 17.57
CA LEU A 385 -31.45 1.49 18.17
C LEU A 385 -30.46 0.48 18.75
N SER A 386 -29.37 0.19 18.05
CA SER A 386 -28.33 -0.74 18.50
C SER A 386 -27.37 -0.15 19.53
N GLY A 387 -27.35 1.18 19.70
CA GLY A 387 -26.36 1.86 20.53
C GLY A 387 -24.93 1.84 19.96
N LEU A 388 -24.73 1.26 18.76
CA LEU A 388 -23.44 1.15 18.11
C LEU A 388 -23.26 2.28 17.10
N GLN A 389 -22.20 3.05 17.24
CA GLN A 389 -21.91 4.14 16.30
C GLN A 389 -21.50 3.57 14.94
N ILE A 390 -22.13 4.06 13.88
CA ILE A 390 -21.81 3.71 12.49
C ILE A 390 -21.37 5.00 11.79
N GLU A 391 -20.11 5.04 11.38
CA GLU A 391 -19.57 6.22 10.69
C GLU A 391 -20.33 6.55 9.41
N LYS A 392 -20.51 7.85 9.18
CA LYS A 392 -21.16 8.35 7.97
C LYS A 392 -20.30 8.09 6.74
N ASN A 393 -20.88 7.48 5.71
CA ASN A 393 -20.20 7.38 4.43
C ASN A 393 -19.89 8.82 3.95
N LYS A 394 -18.60 9.06 3.65
CA LYS A 394 -18.11 10.37 3.17
C LYS A 394 -18.88 10.92 1.97
N ARG A 395 -19.54 10.06 1.20
CA ARG A 395 -20.33 10.44 0.01
C ARG A 395 -21.81 10.69 0.29
N ASN A 396 -22.31 10.42 1.49
CA ASN A 396 -23.74 10.55 1.85
C ASN A 396 -24.70 9.90 0.83
N GLY A 397 -24.38 8.72 0.33
CA GLY A 397 -25.17 8.01 -0.67
C GLY A 397 -25.08 8.57 -2.10
N ARG A 398 -24.39 9.69 -2.33
CA ARG A 398 -24.24 10.27 -3.67
C ARG A 398 -23.32 9.43 -4.56
N LYS A 399 -23.59 9.45 -5.86
CA LYS A 399 -22.65 8.92 -6.86
C LYS A 399 -21.35 9.70 -6.80
N GLN A 400 -20.24 9.05 -7.10
CA GLN A 400 -18.92 9.69 -7.04
C GLN A 400 -18.84 10.98 -7.86
N ALA A 401 -19.42 11.00 -9.05
CA ALA A 401 -19.44 12.19 -9.91
C ALA A 401 -20.23 13.34 -9.27
N GLU A 402 -21.39 13.05 -8.67
CA GLU A 402 -22.22 14.04 -7.99
C GLU A 402 -21.53 14.57 -6.72
N HIS A 403 -20.90 13.68 -5.95
CA HIS A 403 -20.14 14.08 -4.77
C HIS A 403 -18.96 15.00 -5.15
N ILE A 404 -18.21 14.65 -6.21
CA ILE A 404 -17.11 15.48 -6.69
C ILE A 404 -17.61 16.84 -7.16
N LYS A 405 -18.72 16.90 -7.90
CA LYS A 405 -19.34 18.17 -8.33
C LYS A 405 -19.70 19.04 -7.14
N LEU A 406 -20.39 18.47 -6.15
CA LEU A 406 -20.79 19.21 -4.95
C LEU A 406 -19.59 19.70 -4.15
N MET A 407 -18.59 18.84 -3.94
CA MET A 407 -17.38 19.22 -3.19
C MET A 407 -16.57 20.30 -3.92
N ASN A 408 -16.55 20.26 -5.25
CA ASN A 408 -15.92 21.31 -6.04
C ASN A 408 -16.69 22.62 -5.92
N PHE A 409 -18.02 22.59 -6.03
CA PHE A 409 -18.88 23.75 -5.86
C PHE A 409 -18.68 24.40 -4.48
N VAL A 410 -18.71 23.60 -3.40
CA VAL A 410 -18.48 24.11 -2.04
C VAL A 410 -17.08 24.72 -1.89
N ARG A 411 -16.06 24.14 -2.51
CA ARG A 411 -14.71 24.70 -2.49
C ARG A 411 -14.59 25.99 -3.30
N ASP A 412 -15.25 26.07 -4.44
CA ASP A 412 -15.29 27.28 -5.26
C ASP A 412 -15.94 28.42 -4.51
N GLU A 413 -17.04 28.15 -3.77
CA GLU A 413 -17.71 29.13 -2.91
C GLU A 413 -16.85 29.56 -1.72
N ILE A 414 -16.23 28.62 -0.99
CA ILE A 414 -15.38 28.94 0.17
C ILE A 414 -14.15 29.75 -0.26
N ASN A 415 -13.59 29.50 -1.43
CA ASN A 415 -12.41 30.19 -1.96
C ASN A 415 -12.74 31.40 -2.81
N GLY A 416 -13.99 31.86 -2.84
CA GLY A 416 -14.39 33.08 -3.54
C GLY A 416 -14.17 33.02 -5.05
N ASN A 417 -14.52 31.92 -5.69
CA ASN A 417 -14.34 31.68 -7.14
C ASN A 417 -12.89 31.76 -7.64
N VAL A 418 -11.93 31.76 -6.77
CA VAL A 418 -10.53 31.63 -7.17
C VAL A 418 -10.33 30.21 -7.69
N ASN A 419 -9.67 30.10 -8.83
CA ASN A 419 -9.32 28.83 -9.41
C ASN A 419 -8.33 28.06 -8.48
N TRP A 420 -8.89 27.49 -7.39
CA TRP A 420 -8.13 26.75 -6.38
C TRP A 420 -7.39 25.51 -6.94
N ARG A 421 -7.74 25.15 -8.18
CA ARG A 421 -7.01 24.09 -8.95
C ARG A 421 -5.83 24.65 -9.73
N ALA A 422 -5.71 25.98 -9.86
CA ALA A 422 -4.57 26.56 -10.52
C ALA A 422 -3.27 26.16 -9.78
N GLY A 423 -2.44 25.41 -10.44
CA GLY A 423 -1.22 24.86 -9.87
C GLY A 423 -1.34 23.45 -9.24
N ASN A 424 -2.55 22.92 -9.05
CA ASN A 424 -2.78 21.55 -8.58
C ASN A 424 -2.80 20.59 -9.79
N GLY A 425 -1.77 19.82 -9.95
CA GLY A 425 -1.63 18.82 -11.01
C GLY A 425 -0.24 18.84 -11.64
N ARG A 426 0.04 17.83 -12.45
CA ARG A 426 1.28 17.78 -13.22
C ARG A 426 1.30 18.98 -14.18
N LYS A 427 2.20 19.94 -13.94
CA LYS A 427 2.34 21.12 -14.81
C LYS A 427 2.48 20.69 -16.27
N SER A 428 1.64 21.28 -17.13
CA SER A 428 1.70 21.00 -18.56
C SER A 428 3.08 21.40 -19.09
N LYS A 429 3.70 20.54 -19.85
CA LYS A 429 4.96 20.86 -20.54
C LYS A 429 4.75 21.77 -21.75
N LYS A 430 3.51 22.09 -22.11
CA LYS A 430 3.15 22.94 -23.25
C LYS A 430 3.81 24.31 -23.16
N ASN A 431 3.72 24.99 -22.01
CA ASN A 431 4.25 26.33 -21.83
C ASN A 431 5.78 26.38 -22.00
N VAL A 432 6.49 25.38 -21.47
CA VAL A 432 7.96 25.31 -21.59
C VAL A 432 8.39 25.06 -23.05
N ILE A 433 7.62 24.23 -23.79
CA ILE A 433 7.84 24.01 -25.22
C ILE A 433 7.57 25.30 -26.01
N MET A 434 6.46 25.98 -25.70
CA MET A 434 6.04 27.21 -26.36
C MET A 434 7.09 28.34 -26.16
N GLU A 435 7.60 28.52 -24.95
CA GLU A 435 8.61 29.50 -24.60
C GLU A 435 9.91 29.24 -25.37
N TYR A 436 10.37 27.99 -25.40
CA TYR A 436 11.54 27.62 -26.20
C TYR A 436 11.34 27.87 -27.69
N MET A 437 10.16 27.55 -28.26
CA MET A 437 9.85 27.78 -29.69
C MET A 437 9.72 29.28 -30.00
N ARG A 438 9.28 30.09 -29.05
CA ARG A 438 9.23 31.57 -29.17
C ARG A 438 10.65 32.18 -29.26
N GLU A 439 11.56 31.67 -28.43
CA GLU A 439 12.97 32.14 -28.42
C GLU A 439 13.77 31.60 -29.63
N ASN A 440 13.37 30.44 -30.16
CA ASN A 440 14.10 29.74 -31.23
C ASN A 440 13.22 29.47 -32.48
N PRO A 441 12.70 30.48 -33.16
CA PRO A 441 11.72 30.31 -34.24
C PRO A 441 12.25 29.55 -35.47
N CYS A 442 13.56 29.46 -35.64
CA CYS A 442 14.19 28.73 -36.74
C CYS A 442 14.27 27.22 -36.54
N ILE A 443 13.98 26.71 -35.30
CA ILE A 443 14.08 25.28 -34.96
C ILE A 443 12.71 24.63 -35.13
N THR A 444 12.49 24.01 -36.28
CA THR A 444 11.20 23.31 -36.59
C THR A 444 11.24 21.80 -36.34
N LYS A 445 12.43 21.20 -36.13
CA LYS A 445 12.56 19.77 -35.93
C LYS A 445 12.09 19.37 -34.53
N LYS A 446 10.93 18.67 -34.44
CA LYS A 446 10.30 18.23 -33.16
C LYS A 446 11.26 17.46 -32.24
N ALA A 447 12.20 16.67 -32.82
CA ALA A 447 13.21 15.95 -32.03
C ALA A 447 14.31 16.86 -31.44
N ALA A 448 14.63 17.97 -32.08
CA ALA A 448 15.58 18.96 -31.57
C ALA A 448 14.96 19.75 -30.40
N ILE A 449 13.71 20.16 -30.56
CA ILE A 449 12.93 20.81 -29.50
C ILE A 449 12.82 19.90 -28.28
N ALA A 450 12.49 18.61 -28.46
CA ALA A 450 12.35 17.63 -27.40
C ALA A 450 13.64 17.49 -26.56
N ARG A 451 14.80 17.43 -27.25
CA ARG A 451 16.12 17.35 -26.60
C ARG A 451 16.49 18.63 -25.85
N ALA A 452 16.22 19.76 -26.41
CA ALA A 452 16.56 21.06 -25.83
C ALA A 452 15.71 21.33 -24.56
N VAL A 453 14.43 21.02 -24.60
CA VAL A 453 13.48 21.24 -23.49
C VAL A 453 13.50 20.09 -22.46
N GLY A 454 14.17 18.96 -22.75
CA GLY A 454 14.23 17.80 -21.86
C GLY A 454 12.89 17.09 -21.71
N VAL A 455 12.10 16.98 -22.78
CA VAL A 455 10.81 16.30 -22.81
C VAL A 455 10.81 15.16 -23.84
N ASP A 456 9.87 14.21 -23.67
CA ASP A 456 9.69 13.16 -24.66
C ASP A 456 9.19 13.74 -25.99
N ARG A 457 9.66 13.15 -27.11
CA ARG A 457 9.31 13.58 -28.48
C ARG A 457 7.79 13.53 -28.71
N ASN A 458 7.09 12.54 -28.15
CA ASN A 458 5.64 12.42 -28.29
C ASN A 458 4.91 13.57 -27.59
N THR A 459 5.47 14.09 -26.49
CA THR A 459 4.95 15.27 -25.81
C THR A 459 5.06 16.52 -26.71
N VAL A 460 6.16 16.68 -27.44
CA VAL A 460 6.29 17.79 -28.41
C VAL A 460 5.33 17.61 -29.56
N ILE A 461 5.22 16.40 -30.13
CA ILE A 461 4.28 16.10 -31.23
C ILE A 461 2.85 16.47 -30.83
N LYS A 462 2.45 16.12 -29.60
CA LYS A 462 1.09 16.38 -29.07
C LYS A 462 0.73 17.87 -29.06
N TYR A 463 1.66 18.75 -28.74
CA TYR A 463 1.39 20.17 -28.55
C TYR A 463 1.90 21.05 -29.68
N TYR A 464 2.66 20.50 -30.63
CA TYR A 464 3.37 21.27 -31.65
C TYR A 464 2.46 22.14 -32.50
N ASP A 465 1.42 21.55 -33.07
CA ASP A 465 0.56 22.25 -34.03
C ASP A 465 -0.28 23.33 -33.31
N GLU A 466 -0.70 23.07 -32.08
CA GLU A 466 -1.40 24.02 -31.24
C GLU A 466 -0.49 25.21 -30.86
N ILE A 467 0.76 24.94 -30.49
CA ILE A 467 1.75 25.99 -30.16
C ILE A 467 2.09 26.84 -31.37
N VAL A 468 2.26 26.22 -32.55
CA VAL A 468 2.53 26.97 -33.78
C VAL A 468 1.40 27.94 -34.11
N ALA A 469 0.14 27.47 -33.98
CA ALA A 469 -1.04 28.32 -34.20
C ALA A 469 -1.12 29.48 -33.18
N GLU A 470 -0.83 29.23 -31.92
CA GLU A 470 -0.80 30.29 -30.88
C GLU A 470 0.29 31.32 -31.15
N LEU A 471 1.53 30.90 -31.49
CA LEU A 471 2.62 31.78 -31.80
C LEU A 471 2.38 32.62 -33.08
N GLN A 472 1.69 32.04 -34.08
CA GLN A 472 1.26 32.80 -35.27
C GLN A 472 0.22 33.85 -34.94
N GLN A 473 -0.76 33.52 -34.09
CA GLN A 473 -1.74 34.54 -33.63
C GLN A 473 -1.11 35.64 -32.80
N GLU A 474 -0.13 35.32 -31.97
CA GLU A 474 0.64 36.35 -31.20
C GLU A 474 1.38 37.30 -32.15
N ARG A 475 2.03 36.78 -33.18
CA ARG A 475 2.72 37.61 -34.21
C ARG A 475 1.75 38.51 -34.94
N LEU A 476 0.62 38.01 -35.40
CA LEU A 476 -0.39 38.80 -36.06
C LEU A 476 -0.99 39.90 -35.16
N ARG A 477 -1.09 39.61 -33.86
CA ARG A 477 -1.53 40.63 -32.88
C ARG A 477 -0.48 41.71 -32.63
N SER A 478 0.81 41.35 -32.59
CA SER A 478 1.89 42.34 -32.45
C SER A 478 2.05 43.20 -33.73
N GLU A 479 1.99 42.57 -34.89
CA GLU A 479 2.01 43.31 -36.18
C GLU A 479 0.84 44.29 -36.32
N ARG A 480 -0.37 43.89 -35.87
CA ARG A 480 -1.53 44.81 -35.83
C ARG A 480 -1.35 45.93 -34.81
N LYS A 481 -0.71 45.69 -33.66
CA LYS A 481 -0.41 46.74 -32.69
C LYS A 481 0.61 47.72 -33.23
N GLU A 482 1.67 47.23 -33.88
CA GLU A 482 2.69 48.08 -34.53
C GLU A 482 2.10 48.92 -35.68
N GLN A 483 1.19 48.36 -36.49
CA GLN A 483 0.45 49.11 -37.52
C GLN A 483 -0.46 50.19 -36.88
N ILE A 484 -1.14 49.89 -35.78
CA ILE A 484 -1.98 50.88 -35.09
C ILE A 484 -1.12 51.98 -34.44
N GLU A 485 0.07 51.67 -33.96
CA GLU A 485 1.01 52.68 -33.42
C GLU A 485 1.66 53.54 -34.54
N CYS A 486 1.93 52.98 -35.72
CA CYS A 486 2.42 53.71 -36.86
C CYS A 486 1.34 54.63 -37.50
N ASP A 487 0.08 54.23 -37.52
CA ASP A 487 -1.04 55.04 -38.04
C ASP A 487 -1.57 56.05 -37.01
N GLY A 488 -1.04 56.04 -35.77
CA GLY A 488 -1.51 56.91 -34.65
C GLY A 488 -1.18 58.39 -34.74
N HIS A 489 -0.71 58.90 -35.85
CA HIS A 489 -0.40 60.34 -36.06
C HIS A 489 -1.43 61.11 -36.93
N ILE A 490 -2.64 60.58 -37.11
CA ILE A 490 -3.75 61.34 -37.71
C ILE A 490 -4.95 61.32 -36.76
N SER A 491 -5.14 62.39 -36.04
CA SER A 491 -6.29 62.61 -35.18
C SER A 491 -7.54 62.95 -36.01
N VAL A 492 -8.45 61.96 -36.12
CA VAL A 492 -9.82 62.22 -36.55
C VAL A 492 -10.77 61.78 -35.46
N LYS A 493 -11.42 62.72 -34.81
CA LYS A 493 -12.52 62.51 -33.90
C LYS A 493 -13.75 62.02 -34.68
N ILE A 494 -14.06 60.74 -34.64
CA ILE A 494 -15.33 60.23 -35.10
C ILE A 494 -16.15 59.87 -33.85
N LYS A 495 -17.30 60.58 -33.67
CA LYS A 495 -18.32 60.21 -32.69
C LYS A 495 -18.99 58.92 -33.17
N PRO A 496 -19.19 57.91 -32.31
CA PRO A 496 -19.95 56.75 -32.71
C PRO A 496 -21.44 57.12 -32.95
N SER A 497 -21.99 56.75 -34.09
CA SER A 497 -23.38 56.91 -34.38
C SER A 497 -24.23 55.95 -33.57
N GLN A 498 -25.37 56.44 -33.09
CA GLN A 498 -26.30 55.74 -32.23
C GLN A 498 -26.88 54.46 -32.86
N GLU A 499 -26.83 54.34 -34.19
CA GLU A 499 -27.37 53.18 -34.93
C GLU A 499 -26.59 51.87 -34.74
N LEU A 500 -25.30 51.89 -34.34
CA LEU A 500 -24.51 50.69 -34.11
C LEU A 500 -24.77 50.07 -32.72
N SER A 501 -25.22 50.89 -31.78
CA SER A 501 -25.58 50.43 -30.43
C SER A 501 -26.91 49.67 -30.40
N ASP A 502 -27.82 50.06 -31.24
CA ASP A 502 -29.18 49.42 -31.31
C ASP A 502 -29.13 48.08 -32.06
N TYR A 503 -28.25 47.90 -33.01
CA TYR A 503 -28.07 46.63 -33.74
C TYR A 503 -27.45 45.52 -32.84
N ILE A 504 -26.58 45.87 -31.93
CA ILE A 504 -25.93 44.90 -31.00
C ILE A 504 -26.91 44.49 -29.88
N LEU A 505 -27.86 45.37 -29.50
CA LEU A 505 -28.83 45.06 -28.47
C LEU A 505 -29.97 44.18 -28.98
N ASP A 506 -30.27 44.16 -30.28
CA ASP A 506 -31.31 43.33 -30.89
C ASP A 506 -30.80 41.89 -31.21
N GLU A 507 -29.51 41.69 -31.46
CA GLU A 507 -28.92 40.36 -31.64
C GLU A 507 -28.70 39.61 -30.32
N LEU A 508 -28.61 40.29 -29.18
CA LEU A 508 -28.50 39.69 -27.85
C LEU A 508 -29.84 39.30 -27.21
N LYS A 509 -30.94 39.62 -27.88
CA LYS A 509 -32.32 39.28 -27.43
C LYS A 509 -32.99 38.17 -28.26
N LYS A 510 -32.31 37.63 -29.25
CA LYS A 510 -32.70 36.40 -29.97
C LYS A 510 -31.86 35.23 -29.46
#